data_e3f26b0ace4e7085ffdb7e6a017f416e
#
_entry.id   e3f26b0ace4e7085ffdb7e6a017f416e
#
_cell.length_a   1.000
_cell.length_b   1.000
_cell.length_c   1.000
_cell.angle_alpha   90.00
_cell.angle_beta   90.00
_cell.angle_gamma   90.00
#
_symmetry.space_group_name_H-M   'P 1'
#
loop_
_entity.id
_entity.type
_entity.pdbx_description
1 polymer ?
#
loop_
_entity_poly.entity_id
_entity_poly.type
_entity_poly.pdbx_seq_one_letter_code
_entity_poly.pdbx_strand_id
1 'polypeptide(L)'
;MKRSRIDAYIMEREALLEVTRESLDALKLRKLNALLKREKERGGFYKTLPDHLDSLEELQTLPFTTEEDLARSAPGLLLCSQGEIRRVLSDATSGTTGAAKRVFYTEGDCENTVKLFMAGLGELIFPGSVTMICFPFSGPYGLGDLIAEAVSRLGAKPLRLGAGLTYGEYADVMEREKPDTFVGMPVQLLSLLRVCGRGSLRRALVSGDACPDSVIRGCEAILGSALFPHYGSREMALGGAISCPAHEGMHLREEQVIAEIVGENGAVLPDGEEGELVITTIGIEAMPLIRYRTGDYTRILPTPCPCGSAVQRLDNIRRRGDRSEIAELDEKLFRLPQVVDYHAVRRDDRLCLTVLTRGDGPLPELDAELRVRPARAEDRALYRGKRRIE
;
A
#
# COMPACT_ATOMS: atom_id res chain seq x y z
N MET A 1 14.61 21.84 1.15
CA MET A 1 14.32 20.50 0.58
C MET A 1 13.32 20.69 -0.56
N LYS A 2 13.31 19.81 -1.56
CA LYS A 2 12.37 19.91 -2.68
C LYS A 2 10.98 19.43 -2.23
N ARG A 3 9.93 20.21 -2.54
CA ARG A 3 8.53 19.85 -2.30
C ARG A 3 8.18 18.50 -2.96
N SER A 4 7.29 17.71 -2.35
CA SER A 4 6.83 16.45 -2.91
C SER A 4 6.20 16.67 -4.30
N ARG A 5 6.42 15.73 -5.22
CA ARG A 5 5.74 15.73 -6.53
C ARG A 5 4.24 15.50 -6.42
N ILE A 6 3.76 15.02 -5.28
CA ILE A 6 2.32 14.87 -5.00
C ILE A 6 1.64 16.24 -5.01
N ASP A 7 2.26 17.30 -4.46
CA ASP A 7 1.69 18.65 -4.52
C ASP A 7 1.46 19.10 -5.97
N ALA A 8 2.47 18.93 -6.82
CA ALA A 8 2.35 19.29 -8.23
C ALA A 8 1.27 18.47 -8.95
N TYR A 9 1.17 17.18 -8.63
CA TYR A 9 0.15 16.30 -9.17
C TYR A 9 -1.27 16.75 -8.74
N ILE A 10 -1.47 17.09 -7.46
CA ILE A 10 -2.75 17.59 -6.96
C ILE A 10 -3.12 18.93 -7.63
N MET A 11 -2.15 19.86 -7.71
CA MET A 11 -2.36 21.17 -8.36
C MET A 11 -2.79 21.02 -9.81
N GLU A 12 -2.08 20.20 -10.57
CA GLU A 12 -2.39 19.96 -12.00
C GLU A 12 -3.77 19.31 -12.16
N ARG A 13 -4.03 18.25 -11.38
CA ARG A 13 -5.26 17.47 -11.47
C ARG A 13 -6.51 18.25 -11.08
N GLU A 14 -6.44 19.00 -9.99
CA GLU A 14 -7.58 19.67 -9.38
C GLU A 14 -7.64 21.17 -9.73
N ALA A 15 -6.73 21.63 -10.60
CA ALA A 15 -6.58 23.04 -11.00
C ALA A 15 -6.44 24.00 -9.80
N LEU A 16 -5.70 23.56 -8.76
CA LEU A 16 -5.40 24.39 -7.61
C LEU A 16 -4.20 25.28 -7.89
N LEU A 17 -4.25 26.55 -7.42
CA LEU A 17 -3.12 27.47 -7.51
C LEU A 17 -2.00 27.09 -6.53
N GLU A 18 -2.38 26.55 -5.37
CA GLU A 18 -1.47 26.10 -4.33
C GLU A 18 -2.11 24.97 -3.50
N VAL A 19 -1.25 24.16 -2.87
CA VAL A 19 -1.65 23.12 -1.92
C VAL A 19 -1.45 23.68 -0.51
N THR A 20 -2.54 24.13 0.10
CA THR A 20 -2.62 24.53 1.51
C THR A 20 -3.64 23.66 2.24
N ARG A 21 -3.67 23.71 3.56
CA ARG A 21 -4.68 22.96 4.33
C ARG A 21 -6.09 23.38 3.94
N GLU A 22 -6.32 24.70 3.84
CA GLU A 22 -7.60 25.29 3.48
C GLU A 22 -8.06 24.88 2.07
N SER A 23 -7.14 24.90 1.09
CA SER A 23 -7.47 24.50 -0.30
C SER A 23 -7.81 23.01 -0.40
N LEU A 24 -7.12 22.15 0.37
CA LEU A 24 -7.39 20.72 0.41
C LEU A 24 -8.70 20.39 1.12
N ASP A 25 -9.01 21.07 2.24
CA ASP A 25 -10.25 20.83 2.98
C ASP A 25 -11.46 21.31 2.19
N ALA A 26 -11.38 22.47 1.53
CA ALA A 26 -12.40 22.94 0.61
C ALA A 26 -12.61 21.99 -0.59
N LEU A 27 -11.52 21.45 -1.16
CA LEU A 27 -11.57 20.45 -2.22
C LEU A 27 -12.27 19.17 -1.76
N LYS A 28 -11.89 18.64 -0.60
CA LYS A 28 -12.47 17.41 -0.02
C LYS A 28 -13.97 17.57 0.23
N LEU A 29 -14.37 18.66 0.88
CA LEU A 29 -15.79 18.93 1.16
C LEU A 29 -16.61 19.07 -0.13
N ARG A 30 -16.11 19.79 -1.12
CA ARG A 30 -16.77 19.93 -2.43
C ARG A 30 -16.97 18.58 -3.11
N LYS A 31 -15.92 17.73 -3.15
CA LYS A 31 -15.97 16.39 -3.79
C LYS A 31 -16.86 15.44 -3.00
N LEU A 32 -16.81 15.48 -1.67
CA LEU A 32 -17.69 14.69 -0.80
C LEU A 32 -19.15 15.02 -1.04
N ASN A 33 -19.51 16.30 -1.10
CA ASN A 33 -20.89 16.73 -1.37
C ASN A 33 -21.35 16.34 -2.77
N ALA A 34 -20.46 16.43 -3.77
CA ALA A 34 -20.76 15.94 -5.11
C ALA A 34 -21.01 14.42 -5.13
N LEU A 35 -20.22 13.65 -4.35
CA LEU A 35 -20.42 12.21 -4.19
C LEU A 35 -21.76 11.89 -3.50
N LEU A 36 -22.05 12.50 -2.37
CA LEU A 36 -23.28 12.29 -1.60
C LEU A 36 -24.53 12.56 -2.46
N LYS A 37 -24.52 13.64 -3.23
CA LYS A 37 -25.59 13.98 -4.16
C LYS A 37 -25.80 12.89 -5.22
N ARG A 38 -24.71 12.42 -5.85
CA ARG A 38 -24.75 11.34 -6.85
C ARG A 38 -25.29 10.03 -6.26
N GLU A 39 -24.87 9.68 -5.05
CA GLU A 39 -25.34 8.48 -4.34
C GLU A 39 -26.84 8.57 -4.03
N LYS A 40 -27.31 9.73 -3.62
CA LYS A 40 -28.74 9.99 -3.39
C LYS A 40 -29.55 9.84 -4.67
N GLU A 41 -29.10 10.45 -5.76
CA GLU A 41 -29.77 10.42 -7.07
C GLU A 41 -29.82 8.98 -7.63
N ARG A 42 -28.75 8.21 -7.44
CA ARG A 42 -28.70 6.80 -7.88
C ARG A 42 -29.62 5.88 -7.07
N GLY A 43 -29.84 6.17 -5.79
CA GLY A 43 -30.68 5.36 -4.90
C GLY A 43 -30.03 4.00 -4.54
N GLY A 44 -28.69 3.91 -4.56
CA GLY A 44 -27.92 2.72 -4.23
C GLY A 44 -27.78 2.45 -2.73
N PHE A 45 -26.64 1.89 -2.34
CA PHE A 45 -26.32 1.52 -0.95
C PHE A 45 -26.41 2.71 0.00
N TYR A 46 -25.90 3.87 -0.42
CA TYR A 46 -25.84 5.10 0.39
C TYR A 46 -27.06 6.03 0.27
N LYS A 47 -28.17 5.59 -0.32
CA LYS A 47 -29.38 6.41 -0.56
C LYS A 47 -29.98 7.07 0.68
N THR A 48 -29.72 6.55 1.86
CA THR A 48 -30.24 7.08 3.14
C THR A 48 -29.37 8.16 3.75
N LEU A 49 -28.16 8.36 3.23
CA LEU A 49 -27.27 9.42 3.68
C LEU A 49 -27.79 10.79 3.27
N PRO A 50 -27.40 11.87 3.98
CA PRO A 50 -27.66 13.24 3.53
C PRO A 50 -27.01 13.46 2.16
N ASP A 51 -27.55 14.39 1.38
CA ASP A 51 -26.99 14.77 0.09
C ASP A 51 -26.01 15.95 0.18
N HIS A 52 -25.85 16.50 1.39
CA HIS A 52 -24.95 17.61 1.69
C HIS A 52 -24.49 17.57 3.14
N LEU A 53 -23.25 17.98 3.38
CA LEU A 53 -22.64 18.26 4.69
C LEU A 53 -22.10 19.70 4.65
N ASP A 54 -22.23 20.43 5.75
CA ASP A 54 -21.74 21.80 5.85
C ASP A 54 -20.24 21.86 6.17
N SER A 55 -19.71 20.80 6.77
CA SER A 55 -18.29 20.70 7.10
C SER A 55 -17.75 19.27 7.00
N LEU A 56 -16.40 19.11 6.99
CA LEU A 56 -15.76 17.79 7.00
C LEU A 56 -15.96 17.06 8.34
N GLU A 57 -16.12 17.80 9.43
CA GLU A 57 -16.38 17.25 10.77
C GLU A 57 -17.70 16.47 10.83
N GLU A 58 -18.69 16.89 10.04
CA GLU A 58 -19.98 16.18 9.97
C GLU A 58 -19.85 14.78 9.34
N LEU A 59 -18.79 14.51 8.59
CA LEU A 59 -18.52 13.17 8.04
C LEU A 59 -18.54 12.10 9.14
N GLN A 60 -18.01 12.41 10.32
CA GLN A 60 -17.98 11.48 11.46
C GLN A 60 -19.39 11.03 11.96
N THR A 61 -20.44 11.75 11.59
CA THR A 61 -21.82 11.39 11.95
C THR A 61 -22.41 10.32 11.05
N LEU A 62 -21.80 10.07 9.88
CA LEU A 62 -22.26 9.07 8.93
C LEU A 62 -21.89 7.65 9.41
N PRO A 63 -22.69 6.63 9.07
CA PRO A 63 -22.40 5.26 9.44
C PRO A 63 -21.12 4.75 8.74
N PHE A 64 -20.47 3.77 9.36
CA PHE A 64 -19.35 3.07 8.74
C PHE A 64 -19.82 2.11 7.65
N THR A 65 -18.99 1.96 6.64
CA THR A 65 -19.05 0.85 5.68
C THR A 65 -18.05 -0.22 6.09
N THR A 66 -18.45 -1.48 6.06
CA THR A 66 -17.64 -2.61 6.52
C THR A 66 -17.22 -3.53 5.38
N GLU A 67 -16.28 -4.43 5.65
CA GLU A 67 -15.91 -5.49 4.71
C GLU A 67 -17.09 -6.41 4.38
N GLU A 68 -17.98 -6.64 5.36
CA GLU A 68 -19.21 -7.43 5.18
C GLU A 68 -20.18 -6.75 4.22
N ASP A 69 -20.33 -5.42 4.30
CA ASP A 69 -21.13 -4.65 3.36
C ASP A 69 -20.58 -4.78 1.93
N LEU A 70 -19.28 -4.72 1.75
CA LEU A 70 -18.65 -4.96 0.44
C LEU A 70 -18.92 -6.36 -0.09
N ALA A 71 -18.82 -7.37 0.77
CA ALA A 71 -19.04 -8.76 0.38
C ALA A 71 -20.49 -9.02 -0.04
N ARG A 72 -21.44 -8.42 0.68
CA ARG A 72 -22.89 -8.64 0.47
C ARG A 72 -23.51 -7.72 -0.57
N SER A 73 -23.06 -6.48 -0.64
CA SER A 73 -23.73 -5.40 -1.36
C SER A 73 -22.93 -4.79 -2.50
N ALA A 74 -21.84 -5.42 -2.95
CA ALA A 74 -20.96 -4.87 -3.98
C ALA A 74 -21.68 -4.29 -5.22
N PRO A 75 -22.72 -4.91 -5.79
CA PRO A 75 -23.47 -4.32 -6.90
C PRO A 75 -24.22 -3.04 -6.54
N GLY A 76 -24.70 -2.93 -5.28
CA GLY A 76 -25.38 -1.74 -4.77
C GLY A 76 -24.46 -0.56 -4.49
N LEU A 77 -23.15 -0.81 -4.38
CA LEU A 77 -22.10 0.20 -4.18
C LEU A 77 -21.57 0.78 -5.50
N LEU A 78 -21.97 0.22 -6.66
CA LEU A 78 -21.52 0.73 -7.96
C LEU A 78 -22.18 2.08 -8.27
N LEU A 79 -21.37 3.07 -8.59
CA LEU A 79 -21.80 4.40 -9.02
C LEU A 79 -21.70 4.60 -10.55
N CYS A 80 -21.17 3.64 -11.27
CA CYS A 80 -21.09 3.61 -12.73
C CYS A 80 -21.96 2.50 -13.32
N SER A 81 -22.15 2.50 -14.63
CA SER A 81 -22.79 1.39 -15.34
C SER A 81 -21.84 0.19 -15.45
N GLN A 82 -22.38 -1.02 -15.59
CA GLN A 82 -21.55 -2.23 -15.75
C GLN A 82 -20.67 -2.18 -17.02
N GLY A 83 -21.09 -1.47 -18.07
CA GLY A 83 -20.31 -1.31 -19.29
C GLY A 83 -19.06 -0.45 -19.15
N GLU A 84 -18.99 0.37 -18.09
CA GLU A 84 -17.83 1.21 -17.78
C GLU A 84 -16.78 0.47 -16.94
N ILE A 85 -17.12 -0.69 -16.38
CA ILE A 85 -16.19 -1.48 -15.58
C ILE A 85 -15.12 -2.10 -16.48
N ARG A 86 -13.87 -1.83 -16.16
CA ARG A 86 -12.69 -2.37 -16.88
C ARG A 86 -11.97 -3.44 -16.08
N ARG A 87 -12.06 -3.38 -14.74
CA ARG A 87 -11.40 -4.33 -13.86
C ARG A 87 -12.25 -4.65 -12.65
N VAL A 88 -12.22 -5.93 -12.26
CA VAL A 88 -12.76 -6.42 -10.99
C VAL A 88 -11.66 -7.13 -10.25
N LEU A 89 -11.42 -6.75 -9.00
CA LEU A 89 -10.57 -7.49 -8.08
C LEU A 89 -11.46 -8.26 -7.09
N SER A 90 -11.26 -9.57 -7.02
CA SER A 90 -11.96 -10.45 -6.10
C SER A 90 -10.98 -11.10 -5.14
N ASP A 91 -11.29 -11.09 -3.84
CA ASP A 91 -10.61 -11.90 -2.84
C ASP A 91 -11.54 -13.02 -2.39
N ALA A 92 -11.01 -14.24 -2.32
CA ALA A 92 -11.64 -15.26 -1.51
C ALA A 92 -11.40 -14.85 -0.04
N THR A 93 -12.47 -14.45 0.68
CA THR A 93 -12.37 -14.24 2.11
C THR A 93 -12.08 -15.58 2.77
N SER A 94 -11.10 -15.63 3.65
CA SER A 94 -10.84 -16.79 4.52
C SER A 94 -11.90 -16.98 5.62
N GLY A 95 -13.02 -16.26 5.53
CA GLY A 95 -14.10 -16.26 6.51
C GLY A 95 -15.27 -17.15 6.11
N THR A 96 -16.02 -17.60 7.09
CA THR A 96 -17.13 -18.54 7.05
C THR A 96 -18.36 -18.12 6.22
N THR A 97 -18.38 -16.93 5.64
CA THR A 97 -19.52 -16.39 4.87
C THR A 97 -19.47 -16.66 3.37
N GLY A 98 -18.39 -17.21 2.83
CA GLY A 98 -18.31 -17.67 1.44
C GLY A 98 -18.42 -16.62 0.33
N ALA A 99 -18.75 -15.37 0.64
CA ALA A 99 -18.86 -14.29 -0.34
C ALA A 99 -17.51 -13.61 -0.55
N ALA A 100 -17.00 -13.65 -1.77
CA ALA A 100 -15.75 -12.96 -2.12
C ALA A 100 -15.99 -11.44 -2.18
N LYS A 101 -15.16 -10.68 -1.46
CA LYS A 101 -15.11 -9.23 -1.57
C LYS A 101 -14.70 -8.84 -2.99
N ARG A 102 -15.49 -7.97 -3.62
CA ARG A 102 -15.25 -7.49 -4.99
C ARG A 102 -15.09 -5.98 -4.98
N VAL A 103 -14.08 -5.48 -5.67
CA VAL A 103 -13.86 -4.06 -5.91
C VAL A 103 -13.77 -3.83 -7.43
N PHE A 104 -14.43 -2.80 -7.89
CA PHE A 104 -14.61 -2.50 -9.30
C PHE A 104 -13.91 -1.20 -9.66
N TYR A 105 -13.37 -1.12 -10.86
CA TYR A 105 -12.70 0.06 -11.39
C TYR A 105 -13.15 0.37 -12.80
N THR A 106 -13.27 1.66 -13.10
CA THR A 106 -13.36 2.18 -14.46
C THR A 106 -11.97 2.31 -15.08
N GLU A 107 -11.91 2.68 -16.34
CA GLU A 107 -10.68 3.10 -16.99
C GLU A 107 -10.10 4.36 -16.35
N GLY A 108 -10.97 5.31 -15.95
CA GLY A 108 -10.59 6.52 -15.23
C GLY A 108 -9.93 6.23 -13.88
N ASP A 109 -10.46 5.29 -13.10
CA ASP A 109 -9.86 4.85 -11.84
C ASP A 109 -8.45 4.28 -12.06
N CYS A 110 -8.26 3.46 -13.09
CA CYS A 110 -6.97 2.87 -13.44
C CYS A 110 -5.97 3.94 -13.91
N GLU A 111 -6.40 4.86 -14.77
CA GLU A 111 -5.56 5.97 -15.24
C GLU A 111 -5.14 6.90 -14.09
N ASN A 112 -6.04 7.16 -13.14
CA ASN A 112 -5.73 7.92 -11.94
C ASN A 112 -4.67 7.22 -11.08
N THR A 113 -4.71 5.90 -11.01
CA THR A 113 -3.69 5.10 -10.31
C THR A 113 -2.33 5.20 -11.01
N VAL A 114 -2.29 5.13 -12.35
CA VAL A 114 -1.04 5.32 -13.12
C VAL A 114 -0.44 6.70 -12.83
N LYS A 115 -1.26 7.77 -12.87
CA LYS A 115 -0.80 9.15 -12.62
C LYS A 115 -0.28 9.32 -11.19
N LEU A 116 -0.91 8.69 -10.20
CA LEU A 116 -0.42 8.71 -8.82
C LEU A 116 0.93 8.00 -8.71
N PHE A 117 1.07 6.82 -9.33
CA PHE A 117 2.37 6.13 -9.38
C PHE A 117 3.42 6.97 -10.09
N MET A 118 3.08 7.70 -11.16
CA MET A 118 4.01 8.63 -11.80
C MET A 118 4.47 9.74 -10.84
N ALA A 119 3.55 10.30 -10.04
CA ALA A 119 3.90 11.31 -9.05
C ALA A 119 4.88 10.76 -7.99
N GLY A 120 4.56 9.63 -7.39
CA GLY A 120 5.38 9.01 -6.35
C GLY A 120 6.69 8.42 -6.88
N LEU A 121 6.64 7.61 -7.94
CA LEU A 121 7.82 7.02 -8.55
C LEU A 121 8.75 8.07 -9.18
N GLY A 122 8.23 9.22 -9.57
CA GLY A 122 9.04 10.32 -10.09
C GLY A 122 10.04 10.90 -9.08
N GLU A 123 9.96 10.56 -7.79
CA GLU A 123 11.01 10.87 -6.81
C GLU A 123 12.21 9.91 -6.92
N LEU A 124 12.00 8.70 -7.46
CA LEU A 124 13.00 7.63 -7.55
C LEU A 124 13.47 7.36 -8.97
N ILE A 125 12.62 7.60 -9.96
CA ILE A 125 12.81 7.18 -11.35
C ILE A 125 13.13 8.40 -12.22
N PHE A 126 14.09 8.24 -13.13
CA PHE A 126 14.51 9.28 -14.08
C PHE A 126 14.49 8.70 -15.50
N PRO A 127 14.36 9.53 -16.53
CA PRO A 127 14.48 9.08 -17.91
C PRO A 127 15.75 8.27 -18.16
N GLY A 128 15.60 7.08 -18.75
CA GLY A 128 16.72 6.16 -19.01
C GLY A 128 17.09 5.23 -17.84
N SER A 129 16.49 5.38 -16.65
CA SER A 129 16.69 4.43 -15.54
C SER A 129 16.01 3.07 -15.81
N VAL A 130 16.40 2.04 -15.08
CA VAL A 130 15.89 0.66 -15.22
C VAL A 130 15.25 0.25 -13.90
N THR A 131 13.96 -0.05 -13.94
CA THR A 131 13.17 -0.38 -12.75
C THR A 131 12.73 -1.82 -12.77
N MET A 132 13.13 -2.62 -11.77
CA MET A 132 12.60 -3.97 -11.59
C MET A 132 11.30 -3.94 -10.79
N ILE A 133 10.24 -4.52 -11.38
CA ILE A 133 8.90 -4.58 -10.81
C ILE A 133 8.61 -6.01 -10.39
N CYS A 134 8.51 -6.22 -9.07
CA CYS A 134 8.34 -7.52 -8.44
C CYS A 134 6.91 -7.75 -7.91
N PHE A 135 5.92 -7.01 -8.41
CA PHE A 135 4.51 -7.26 -8.21
C PHE A 135 3.93 -8.18 -9.28
N PRO A 136 2.84 -8.93 -8.96
CA PRO A 136 2.20 -9.79 -9.95
C PRO A 136 1.69 -9.00 -11.16
N PHE A 137 1.88 -9.57 -12.34
CA PHE A 137 1.29 -9.11 -13.58
C PHE A 137 0.07 -9.99 -13.89
N SER A 138 -1.11 -9.40 -13.92
CA SER A 138 -2.38 -10.12 -14.09
C SER A 138 -3.20 -9.61 -15.27
N GLY A 139 -2.53 -9.05 -16.26
CA GLY A 139 -3.11 -8.46 -17.45
C GLY A 139 -3.43 -6.97 -17.29
N PRO A 140 -4.04 -6.34 -18.30
CA PRO A 140 -4.34 -4.92 -18.30
C PRO A 140 -4.98 -4.47 -16.98
N TYR A 141 -4.47 -3.36 -16.42
CA TYR A 141 -4.91 -2.81 -15.14
C TYR A 141 -4.53 -3.63 -13.89
N GLY A 142 -3.65 -4.65 -13.98
CA GLY A 142 -3.00 -5.29 -12.84
C GLY A 142 -2.05 -4.34 -12.12
N LEU A 143 -1.78 -4.58 -10.82
CA LEU A 143 -0.87 -3.71 -10.06
C LEU A 143 0.49 -3.57 -10.75
N GLY A 144 1.11 -4.68 -11.13
CA GLY A 144 2.37 -4.68 -11.87
C GLY A 144 2.27 -3.99 -13.22
N ASP A 145 1.13 -4.14 -13.91
CA ASP A 145 0.87 -3.52 -15.22
C ASP A 145 0.72 -2.00 -15.11
N LEU A 146 -0.03 -1.50 -14.10
CA LEU A 146 -0.21 -0.07 -13.86
C LEU A 146 1.11 0.61 -13.44
N ILE A 147 1.92 -0.08 -12.63
CA ILE A 147 3.26 0.40 -12.26
C ILE A 147 4.18 0.43 -13.47
N ALA A 148 4.18 -0.61 -14.32
CA ALA A 148 5.00 -0.66 -15.53
C ALA A 148 4.64 0.46 -16.52
N GLU A 149 3.35 0.77 -16.64
CA GLU A 149 2.86 1.90 -17.43
C GLU A 149 3.37 3.23 -16.88
N ALA A 150 3.28 3.44 -15.56
CA ALA A 150 3.81 4.64 -14.90
C ALA A 150 5.32 4.80 -15.11
N VAL A 151 6.09 3.71 -14.98
CA VAL A 151 7.54 3.69 -15.23
C VAL A 151 7.85 4.06 -16.68
N SER A 152 7.11 3.49 -17.64
CA SER A 152 7.29 3.79 -19.06
C SER A 152 6.99 5.26 -19.38
N ARG A 153 5.91 5.82 -18.82
CA ARG A 153 5.56 7.24 -19.01
C ARG A 153 6.56 8.20 -18.37
N LEU A 154 7.31 7.75 -17.35
CA LEU A 154 8.44 8.50 -16.78
C LEU A 154 9.72 8.42 -17.63
N GLY A 155 9.69 7.74 -18.78
CA GLY A 155 10.83 7.57 -19.66
C GLY A 155 11.86 6.53 -19.19
N ALA A 156 11.48 5.64 -18.28
CA ALA A 156 12.32 4.57 -17.73
C ALA A 156 11.95 3.21 -18.33
N LYS A 157 12.85 2.25 -18.23
CA LYS A 157 12.65 0.86 -18.67
C LYS A 157 12.03 0.01 -17.55
N PRO A 158 10.78 -0.48 -17.67
CA PRO A 158 10.22 -1.42 -16.71
C PRO A 158 10.70 -2.84 -16.99
N LEU A 159 11.25 -3.52 -15.98
CA LEU A 159 11.49 -4.96 -16.00
C LEU A 159 10.33 -5.65 -15.30
N ARG A 160 9.51 -6.37 -16.06
CA ARG A 160 8.28 -7.05 -15.59
C ARG A 160 8.61 -8.44 -15.03
N LEU A 161 9.06 -8.53 -13.78
CA LEU A 161 9.60 -9.75 -13.19
C LEU A 161 8.55 -10.54 -12.41
N GLY A 162 7.61 -9.85 -11.74
CA GLY A 162 6.67 -10.52 -10.85
C GLY A 162 7.30 -10.97 -9.53
N ALA A 163 6.54 -11.70 -8.71
CA ALA A 163 6.94 -12.13 -7.37
C ALA A 163 7.38 -13.61 -7.30
N GLY A 164 7.57 -14.28 -8.43
CA GLY A 164 7.72 -15.74 -8.47
C GLY A 164 9.09 -16.27 -8.88
N LEU A 165 10.05 -15.40 -9.15
CA LEU A 165 11.40 -15.81 -9.55
C LEU A 165 12.20 -16.38 -8.37
N THR A 166 13.14 -17.25 -8.66
CA THR A 166 14.16 -17.70 -7.71
C THR A 166 15.20 -16.61 -7.47
N TYR A 167 15.96 -16.71 -6.39
CA TYR A 167 17.06 -15.77 -6.14
C TYR A 167 18.12 -15.79 -7.23
N GLY A 168 18.39 -16.96 -7.84
CA GLY A 168 19.29 -17.09 -8.99
C GLY A 168 18.77 -16.33 -10.21
N GLU A 169 17.50 -16.50 -10.56
CA GLU A 169 16.87 -15.77 -11.68
C GLU A 169 16.89 -14.26 -11.45
N TYR A 170 16.65 -13.78 -10.22
CA TYR A 170 16.80 -12.36 -9.88
C TYR A 170 18.24 -11.88 -10.04
N ALA A 171 19.23 -12.68 -9.57
CA ALA A 171 20.66 -12.33 -9.70
C ALA A 171 21.07 -12.18 -11.18
N ASP A 172 20.67 -13.14 -12.04
CA ASP A 172 20.93 -13.11 -13.48
C ASP A 172 20.34 -11.84 -14.15
N VAL A 173 19.10 -11.48 -13.78
CA VAL A 173 18.47 -10.25 -14.27
C VAL A 173 19.22 -9.02 -13.77
N MET A 174 19.58 -8.98 -12.49
CA MET A 174 20.31 -7.85 -11.90
C MET A 174 21.69 -7.65 -12.54
N GLU A 175 22.40 -8.72 -12.88
CA GLU A 175 23.68 -8.65 -13.57
C GLU A 175 23.55 -8.16 -15.02
N ARG A 176 22.58 -8.71 -15.76
CA ARG A 176 22.36 -8.41 -17.18
C ARG A 176 21.77 -7.03 -17.42
N GLU A 177 20.68 -6.71 -16.69
CA GLU A 177 19.86 -5.52 -16.92
C GLU A 177 20.29 -4.30 -16.08
N LYS A 178 21.06 -4.53 -15.03
CA LYS A 178 21.59 -3.54 -14.09
C LYS A 178 20.53 -2.52 -13.61
N PRO A 179 19.39 -3.00 -13.02
CA PRO A 179 18.36 -2.11 -12.53
C PRO A 179 18.91 -1.20 -11.43
N ASP A 180 18.49 0.06 -11.43
CA ASP A 180 18.83 1.02 -10.37
C ASP A 180 17.71 1.20 -9.34
N THR A 181 16.48 0.80 -9.68
CA THR A 181 15.30 0.97 -8.85
C THR A 181 14.53 -0.35 -8.70
N PHE A 182 14.10 -0.64 -7.47
CA PHE A 182 13.24 -1.75 -7.12
C PHE A 182 11.83 -1.25 -6.78
N VAL A 183 10.79 -1.98 -7.22
CA VAL A 183 9.40 -1.78 -6.82
C VAL A 183 8.78 -3.14 -6.48
N GLY A 184 8.42 -3.36 -5.21
CA GLY A 184 7.91 -4.65 -4.76
C GLY A 184 7.57 -4.68 -3.27
N MET A 185 7.51 -5.89 -2.68
CA MET A 185 7.20 -6.06 -1.25
C MET A 185 8.44 -5.87 -0.37
N PRO A 186 8.27 -5.36 0.88
CA PRO A 186 9.39 -5.05 1.77
C PRO A 186 10.31 -6.24 2.06
N VAL A 187 9.74 -7.36 2.52
CA VAL A 187 10.53 -8.56 2.87
C VAL A 187 11.16 -9.20 1.63
N GLN A 188 10.49 -9.15 0.48
CA GLN A 188 11.07 -9.62 -0.78
C GLN A 188 12.32 -8.82 -1.16
N LEU A 189 12.30 -7.50 -0.98
CA LEU A 189 13.49 -6.67 -1.17
C LEU A 189 14.63 -7.08 -0.23
N LEU A 190 14.32 -7.20 1.08
CA LEU A 190 15.33 -7.56 2.08
C LEU A 190 15.96 -8.92 1.77
N SER A 191 15.14 -9.93 1.45
CA SER A 191 15.60 -11.26 1.08
C SER A 191 16.51 -11.23 -0.15
N LEU A 192 16.10 -10.50 -1.18
CA LEU A 192 16.87 -10.30 -2.40
C LEU A 192 18.22 -9.65 -2.11
N LEU A 193 18.24 -8.57 -1.35
CA LEU A 193 19.46 -7.86 -0.98
C LEU A 193 20.41 -8.72 -0.15
N ARG A 194 19.88 -9.56 0.74
CA ARG A 194 20.67 -10.48 1.57
C ARG A 194 21.27 -11.64 0.77
N VAL A 195 20.58 -12.14 -0.26
CA VAL A 195 21.07 -13.25 -1.09
C VAL A 195 21.94 -12.78 -2.25
N CYS A 196 21.46 -11.80 -3.02
CA CYS A 196 22.10 -11.36 -4.26
C CYS A 196 23.01 -10.14 -4.07
N GLY A 197 22.92 -9.46 -2.91
CA GLY A 197 23.52 -8.14 -2.74
C GLY A 197 22.72 -7.06 -3.47
N ARG A 198 23.16 -5.81 -3.35
CA ARG A 198 22.45 -4.69 -3.97
C ARG A 198 22.69 -4.58 -5.49
N GLY A 199 23.78 -5.11 -6.02
CA GLY A 199 24.16 -4.88 -7.42
C GLY A 199 24.19 -3.39 -7.78
N SER A 200 23.45 -3.03 -8.82
CA SER A 200 23.26 -1.64 -9.29
C SER A 200 22.10 -0.90 -8.59
N LEU A 201 21.31 -1.56 -7.75
CA LEU A 201 20.18 -0.95 -7.04
C LEU A 201 20.63 0.23 -6.16
N ARG A 202 19.90 1.32 -6.25
CA ARG A 202 20.13 2.57 -5.51
C ARG A 202 18.90 3.02 -4.74
N ARG A 203 17.70 2.65 -5.17
CA ARG A 203 16.42 3.15 -4.69
C ARG A 203 15.40 2.04 -4.65
N ALA A 204 14.46 2.14 -3.73
CA ALA A 204 13.37 1.18 -3.67
C ALA A 204 12.08 1.82 -3.17
N LEU A 205 10.98 1.54 -3.88
CA LEU A 205 9.63 1.71 -3.38
C LEU A 205 9.12 0.36 -2.90
N VAL A 206 8.63 0.32 -1.67
CA VAL A 206 8.09 -0.88 -1.05
C VAL A 206 6.62 -0.71 -0.69
N SER A 207 5.81 -1.73 -0.99
CA SER A 207 4.36 -1.71 -0.78
C SER A 207 3.78 -3.13 -0.73
N GLY A 208 2.47 -3.24 -0.52
CA GLY A 208 1.71 -4.48 -0.64
C GLY A 208 1.68 -5.33 0.62
N ASP A 209 2.55 -5.08 1.58
CA ASP A 209 2.51 -5.66 2.94
C ASP A 209 3.03 -4.67 3.98
N ALA A 210 2.88 -5.01 5.26
CA ALA A 210 3.49 -4.24 6.35
C ALA A 210 5.01 -4.14 6.15
N CYS A 211 5.57 -3.00 6.52
CA CYS A 211 7.01 -2.75 6.42
C CYS A 211 7.60 -2.52 7.83
N PRO A 212 7.98 -3.60 8.55
CA PRO A 212 8.55 -3.51 9.89
C PRO A 212 9.84 -2.71 9.91
N ASP A 213 10.12 -2.04 11.01
CA ASP A 213 11.33 -1.23 11.18
C ASP A 213 12.62 -2.03 10.97
N SER A 214 12.64 -3.31 11.38
CA SER A 214 13.76 -4.21 11.15
C SER A 214 14.03 -4.45 9.66
N VAL A 215 12.97 -4.54 8.86
CA VAL A 215 13.04 -4.71 7.40
C VAL A 215 13.53 -3.42 6.74
N ILE A 216 12.98 -2.26 7.16
CA ILE A 216 13.42 -0.94 6.67
C ILE A 216 14.92 -0.79 6.90
N ARG A 217 15.37 -0.91 8.17
CA ARG A 217 16.79 -0.77 8.55
C ARG A 217 17.68 -1.78 7.82
N GLY A 218 17.22 -3.03 7.67
CA GLY A 218 17.97 -4.06 6.97
C GLY A 218 18.18 -3.75 5.49
N CYS A 219 17.16 -3.25 4.81
CA CYS A 219 17.25 -2.82 3.42
C CYS A 219 18.15 -1.59 3.26
N GLU A 220 17.95 -0.56 4.07
CA GLU A 220 18.69 0.70 4.00
C GLU A 220 20.18 0.50 4.27
N ALA A 221 20.53 -0.39 5.21
CA ALA A 221 21.92 -0.74 5.51
C ALA A 221 22.66 -1.33 4.29
N ILE A 222 21.96 -2.09 3.43
CA ILE A 222 22.55 -2.71 2.24
C ILE A 222 22.50 -1.77 1.04
N LEU A 223 21.37 -1.07 0.83
CA LEU A 223 21.20 -0.12 -0.28
C LEU A 223 22.08 1.14 -0.12
N GLY A 224 22.30 1.58 1.11
CA GLY A 224 22.94 2.84 1.42
C GLY A 224 22.07 4.06 1.13
N SER A 225 20.74 3.87 1.10
CA SER A 225 19.75 4.93 0.87
C SER A 225 18.44 4.55 1.55
N ALA A 226 17.64 5.57 1.89
CA ALA A 226 16.33 5.38 2.49
C ALA A 226 15.32 4.75 1.52
N LEU A 227 14.38 3.99 2.07
CA LEU A 227 13.27 3.41 1.34
C LEU A 227 12.15 4.44 1.12
N PHE A 228 11.32 4.18 0.12
CA PHE A 228 10.08 4.90 -0.14
C PHE A 228 8.89 3.96 0.15
N PRO A 229 8.38 3.92 1.38
CA PRO A 229 7.15 3.20 1.69
C PRO A 229 5.96 3.80 0.92
N HIS A 230 5.07 2.91 0.49
CA HIS A 230 3.81 3.23 -0.14
C HIS A 230 2.70 2.40 0.50
N TYR A 231 1.59 3.03 0.84
CA TYR A 231 0.38 2.39 1.28
C TYR A 231 -0.71 2.48 0.22
N GLY A 232 -1.40 1.39 -0.01
CA GLY A 232 -2.55 1.33 -0.88
C GLY A 232 -3.33 0.05 -0.69
N SER A 233 -4.63 0.16 -0.87
CA SER A 233 -5.55 -0.98 -0.85
C SER A 233 -6.39 -1.01 -2.13
N ARG A 234 -7.09 -2.10 -2.35
CA ARG A 234 -8.00 -2.22 -3.48
C ARG A 234 -9.12 -1.19 -3.40
N GLU A 235 -9.61 -0.91 -2.20
CA GLU A 235 -10.71 0.02 -1.94
C GLU A 235 -10.37 1.46 -2.31
N MET A 236 -9.09 1.80 -2.41
CA MET A 236 -8.61 3.13 -2.84
C MET A 236 -7.87 3.08 -4.18
N ALA A 237 -8.29 2.17 -5.07
CA ALA A 237 -7.71 1.97 -6.39
C ALA A 237 -6.18 1.77 -6.37
N LEU A 238 -5.69 0.95 -5.42
CA LEU A 238 -4.30 0.52 -5.28
C LEU A 238 -3.29 1.60 -4.87
N GLY A 239 -3.71 2.85 -4.76
CA GLY A 239 -2.84 3.95 -4.34
C GLY A 239 -3.50 4.85 -3.30
N GLY A 240 -2.92 4.99 -2.13
CA GLY A 240 -3.45 5.78 -1.02
C GLY A 240 -2.46 6.80 -0.48
N ALA A 241 -1.25 6.38 -0.17
CA ALA A 241 -0.23 7.26 0.39
C ALA A 241 1.18 6.83 -0.01
N ILE A 242 2.10 7.76 -0.14
CA ILE A 242 3.48 7.51 -0.55
C ILE A 242 4.47 8.43 0.17
N SER A 243 5.64 7.88 0.50
CA SER A 243 6.72 8.65 1.12
C SER A 243 7.31 9.67 0.13
N CYS A 244 7.81 10.78 0.66
CA CYS A 244 8.58 11.79 -0.06
C CYS A 244 10.07 11.72 0.33
N PRO A 245 10.96 12.52 -0.30
CA PRO A 245 12.37 12.54 0.04
C PRO A 245 12.72 12.94 1.48
N ALA A 246 11.75 13.38 2.29
CA ALA A 246 11.96 13.60 3.73
C ALA A 246 11.94 12.30 4.52
N HIS A 247 11.35 11.23 3.98
CA HIS A 247 11.20 9.91 4.60
C HIS A 247 10.52 9.91 5.98
N GLU A 248 9.64 10.89 6.22
CA GLU A 248 8.87 11.04 7.45
C GLU A 248 7.38 10.80 7.16
N GLY A 249 6.97 9.55 7.18
CA GLY A 249 5.61 9.12 6.85
C GLY A 249 5.30 9.12 5.35
N MET A 250 4.03 8.92 5.03
CA MET A 250 3.53 8.78 3.67
C MET A 250 2.44 9.83 3.40
N HIS A 251 2.65 10.70 2.41
CA HIS A 251 1.65 11.70 1.99
C HIS A 251 0.42 11.01 1.40
N LEU A 252 -0.74 11.33 1.96
CA LEU A 252 -2.04 10.82 1.53
C LEU A 252 -2.44 11.50 0.20
N ARG A 253 -3.13 10.77 -0.67
CA ARG A 253 -3.75 11.36 -1.87
C ARG A 253 -5.08 12.04 -1.52
N GLU A 254 -5.00 13.18 -0.85
CA GLU A 254 -6.18 13.88 -0.32
C GLU A 254 -7.16 14.38 -1.39
N GLU A 255 -6.75 14.44 -2.63
CA GLU A 255 -7.64 14.74 -3.76
C GLU A 255 -8.56 13.56 -4.13
N GLN A 256 -8.32 12.38 -3.55
CA GLN A 256 -9.07 11.15 -3.82
C GLN A 256 -9.64 10.50 -2.57
N VAL A 257 -9.00 10.72 -1.41
CA VAL A 257 -9.30 10.00 -0.18
C VAL A 257 -9.33 10.97 1.00
N ILE A 258 -10.37 10.90 1.81
CA ILE A 258 -10.41 11.46 3.16
C ILE A 258 -10.07 10.32 4.11
N ALA A 259 -9.12 10.54 5.02
CA ALA A 259 -8.73 9.60 6.06
C ALA A 259 -9.21 10.09 7.43
N GLU A 260 -9.78 9.19 8.21
CA GLU A 260 -10.09 9.36 9.63
C GLU A 260 -9.34 8.29 10.43
N ILE A 261 -8.80 8.62 11.57
CA ILE A 261 -8.28 7.65 12.52
C ILE A 261 -9.35 7.45 13.61
N VAL A 262 -9.77 6.21 13.81
CA VAL A 262 -10.94 5.91 14.65
C VAL A 262 -10.55 4.99 15.79
N GLY A 263 -10.94 5.37 16.99
CA GLY A 263 -10.74 4.57 18.21
C GLY A 263 -11.71 3.38 18.32
N GLU A 264 -11.49 2.55 19.31
CA GLU A 264 -12.32 1.35 19.55
C GLU A 264 -13.81 1.66 19.80
N ASN A 265 -14.10 2.82 20.35
CA ASN A 265 -15.45 3.32 20.58
C ASN A 265 -16.13 3.92 19.34
N GLY A 266 -15.45 3.95 18.19
CA GLY A 266 -15.94 4.53 16.95
C GLY A 266 -15.79 6.05 16.83
N ALA A 267 -15.18 6.72 17.82
CA ALA A 267 -14.90 8.15 17.74
C ALA A 267 -13.65 8.42 16.91
N VAL A 268 -13.65 9.53 16.19
CA VAL A 268 -12.46 10.04 15.48
C VAL A 268 -11.45 10.55 16.50
N LEU A 269 -10.21 10.12 16.36
CA LEU A 269 -9.09 10.47 17.22
C LEU A 269 -8.35 11.71 16.68
N PRO A 270 -7.75 12.53 17.56
CA PRO A 270 -6.87 13.61 17.17
C PRO A 270 -5.64 13.11 16.40
N ASP A 271 -5.07 13.98 15.55
CA ASP A 271 -3.79 13.71 14.89
C ASP A 271 -2.70 13.36 15.92
N GLY A 272 -1.91 12.33 15.61
CA GLY A 272 -0.88 11.78 16.49
C GLY A 272 -1.32 10.56 17.30
N GLU A 273 -2.60 10.33 17.50
CA GLU A 273 -3.13 9.14 18.16
C GLU A 273 -3.29 7.98 17.18
N GLU A 274 -2.97 6.75 17.65
CA GLU A 274 -3.07 5.53 16.84
C GLU A 274 -4.47 4.92 16.94
N GLY A 275 -5.05 4.56 15.78
CA GLY A 275 -6.35 3.92 15.69
C GLY A 275 -6.54 3.24 14.34
N GLU A 276 -7.74 2.76 14.09
CA GLU A 276 -8.10 2.18 12.80
C GLU A 276 -8.22 3.25 11.73
N LEU A 277 -7.59 3.03 10.59
CA LEU A 277 -7.75 3.86 9.41
C LEU A 277 -9.13 3.61 8.79
N VAL A 278 -9.93 4.65 8.73
CA VAL A 278 -11.20 4.70 8.01
C VAL A 278 -11.05 5.63 6.82
N ILE A 279 -11.54 5.22 5.67
CA ILE A 279 -11.38 6.00 4.44
C ILE A 279 -12.74 6.35 3.80
N THR A 280 -12.80 7.55 3.24
CA THR A 280 -13.87 7.94 2.31
C THR A 280 -13.24 8.28 0.96
N THR A 281 -13.59 7.53 -0.08
CA THR A 281 -12.99 7.69 -1.42
C THR A 281 -13.82 8.65 -2.25
N ILE A 282 -13.38 9.91 -2.33
CA ILE A 282 -14.09 11.01 -3.00
C ILE A 282 -13.72 11.18 -4.48
N GLY A 283 -12.79 10.39 -4.99
CA GLY A 283 -12.29 10.49 -6.37
C GLY A 283 -12.37 9.17 -7.14
N ILE A 284 -12.97 8.14 -6.58
CA ILE A 284 -13.20 6.85 -7.26
C ILE A 284 -14.51 6.94 -8.05
N GLU A 285 -14.47 6.47 -9.29
CA GLU A 285 -15.60 6.55 -10.21
C GLU A 285 -16.54 5.35 -10.09
N ALA A 286 -15.95 4.13 -10.07
CA ALA A 286 -16.74 2.90 -10.15
C ALA A 286 -17.46 2.58 -8.84
N MET A 287 -16.76 2.57 -7.74
CA MET A 287 -17.27 2.10 -6.45
C MET A 287 -16.68 2.95 -5.32
N PRO A 288 -17.13 4.21 -5.17
CA PRO A 288 -16.71 5.03 -4.04
C PRO A 288 -17.23 4.44 -2.73
N LEU A 289 -16.45 4.60 -1.66
CA LEU A 289 -16.76 4.12 -0.34
C LEU A 289 -16.81 5.29 0.64
N ILE A 290 -17.83 5.31 1.49
CA ILE A 290 -18.00 6.35 2.53
C ILE A 290 -17.75 5.70 3.88
N ARG A 291 -16.77 6.23 4.64
CA ARG A 291 -16.34 5.76 5.96
C ARG A 291 -16.06 4.25 6.02
N TYR A 292 -15.30 3.75 5.06
CA TYR A 292 -14.94 2.34 5.01
C TYR A 292 -13.87 1.99 6.05
N ARG A 293 -14.17 1.02 6.92
CA ARG A 293 -13.24 0.47 7.91
C ARG A 293 -12.26 -0.47 7.22
N THR A 294 -10.98 -0.07 7.18
CA THR A 294 -9.94 -0.82 6.45
C THR A 294 -9.41 -2.02 7.22
N GLY A 295 -9.54 -2.04 8.55
CA GLY A 295 -8.87 -2.98 9.42
C GLY A 295 -7.35 -2.76 9.54
N ASP A 296 -6.82 -1.72 8.93
CA ASP A 296 -5.43 -1.30 9.06
C ASP A 296 -5.31 -0.20 10.14
N TYR A 297 -4.23 -0.18 10.92
CA TYR A 297 -4.01 0.73 12.03
C TYR A 297 -2.82 1.63 11.73
N THR A 298 -2.99 2.91 12.02
CA THR A 298 -1.97 3.94 11.84
C THR A 298 -2.36 5.20 12.62
N ARG A 299 -1.64 6.29 12.41
CA ARG A 299 -2.00 7.64 12.84
C ARG A 299 -1.71 8.65 11.74
N ILE A 300 -2.41 9.78 11.77
CA ILE A 300 -2.03 10.95 11.01
C ILE A 300 -0.90 11.66 11.77
N LEU A 301 0.19 11.99 11.09
CA LEU A 301 1.32 12.68 11.72
C LEU A 301 0.95 14.15 11.96
N PRO A 302 1.05 14.65 13.23
CA PRO A 302 0.58 15.98 13.59
C PRO A 302 1.53 17.11 13.17
N THR A 303 2.79 16.76 12.87
CA THR A 303 3.83 17.75 12.52
C THR A 303 3.86 18.02 11.01
N PRO A 304 4.17 19.25 10.55
CA PRO A 304 4.39 19.54 9.14
C PRO A 304 5.51 18.67 8.56
N CYS A 305 5.39 18.30 7.29
CA CYS A 305 6.46 17.57 6.62
C CYS A 305 7.65 18.49 6.35
N PRO A 306 8.90 18.02 6.61
CA PRO A 306 10.11 18.80 6.24
C PRO A 306 10.21 19.10 4.74
N CYS A 307 9.49 18.38 3.86
CA CYS A 307 9.43 18.71 2.43
C CYS A 307 8.61 20.00 2.13
N GLY A 308 7.87 20.53 3.12
CA GLY A 308 7.07 21.75 2.99
C GLY A 308 5.68 21.54 2.37
N SER A 309 5.25 20.29 2.12
CA SER A 309 3.89 19.99 1.67
C SER A 309 2.89 20.12 2.82
N ALA A 310 1.69 20.64 2.52
CA ALA A 310 0.57 20.70 3.45
C ALA A 310 -0.27 19.41 3.47
N VAL A 311 0.02 18.44 2.59
CA VAL A 311 -0.69 17.17 2.49
C VAL A 311 -0.48 16.35 3.76
N GLN A 312 -1.57 15.81 4.32
CA GLN A 312 -1.52 14.93 5.49
C GLN A 312 -0.64 13.72 5.23
N ARG A 313 -0.02 13.21 6.30
CA ARG A 313 0.82 12.02 6.22
C ARG A 313 0.34 10.95 7.19
N LEU A 314 0.29 9.72 6.68
CA LEU A 314 0.13 8.53 7.51
C LEU A 314 1.51 8.06 8.03
N ASP A 315 1.55 7.59 9.25
CA ASP A 315 2.67 6.82 9.80
C ASP A 315 2.68 5.39 9.22
N ASN A 316 3.61 4.56 9.66
CA ASN A 316 3.66 3.15 9.27
C ASN A 316 2.33 2.45 9.53
N ILE A 317 1.93 1.62 8.58
CA ILE A 317 0.68 0.87 8.65
C ILE A 317 0.93 -0.44 9.41
N ARG A 318 0.09 -0.68 10.41
CA ARG A 318 0.04 -1.93 11.18
C ARG A 318 -1.29 -2.61 10.93
N ARG A 319 -1.36 -3.89 11.19
CA ARG A 319 -2.59 -4.66 11.10
C ARG A 319 -2.96 -5.21 12.47
N ARG A 320 -4.26 -5.15 12.80
CA ARG A 320 -4.78 -5.74 14.03
C ARG A 320 -5.03 -7.24 13.87
N GLY A 321 -5.07 -7.95 15.02
CA GLY A 321 -5.48 -9.36 15.11
C GLY A 321 -4.35 -10.34 14.81
N ASP A 322 -4.65 -11.44 14.15
CA ASP A 322 -3.76 -12.58 13.87
C ASP A 322 -2.41 -12.24 13.25
N ARG A 323 -2.22 -10.96 12.90
CA ARG A 323 -0.97 -10.44 12.31
C ARG A 323 -0.05 -9.76 13.30
N SER A 324 -0.48 -9.54 14.53
CA SER A 324 0.42 -9.01 15.59
C SER A 324 1.58 -9.96 15.84
N GLU A 325 1.32 -11.26 15.91
CA GLU A 325 2.35 -12.29 16.12
C GLU A 325 3.34 -12.34 14.96
N ILE A 326 2.89 -12.26 13.70
CA ILE A 326 3.80 -12.21 12.54
C ILE A 326 4.64 -10.91 12.54
N ALA A 327 4.09 -9.79 12.99
CA ALA A 327 4.82 -8.54 13.10
C ALA A 327 5.93 -8.61 14.17
N GLU A 328 5.66 -9.25 15.30
CA GLU A 328 6.68 -9.50 16.33
C GLU A 328 7.78 -10.43 15.83
N LEU A 329 7.43 -11.49 15.11
CA LEU A 329 8.39 -12.39 14.49
C LEU A 329 9.26 -11.66 13.45
N ASP A 330 8.65 -10.80 12.63
CA ASP A 330 9.36 -9.97 11.66
C ASP A 330 10.39 -9.07 12.35
N GLU A 331 10.02 -8.38 13.43
CA GLU A 331 10.95 -7.52 14.18
C GLU A 331 12.08 -8.32 14.84
N LYS A 332 11.78 -9.50 15.39
CA LYS A 332 12.77 -10.35 16.04
C LYS A 332 13.75 -10.98 15.03
N LEU A 333 13.23 -11.55 13.95
CA LEU A 333 14.01 -12.32 13.00
C LEU A 333 14.75 -11.44 11.99
N PHE A 334 14.10 -10.45 11.38
CA PHE A 334 14.76 -9.61 10.37
C PHE A 334 15.76 -8.61 10.95
N ARG A 335 15.76 -8.37 12.26
CA ARG A 335 16.86 -7.66 12.95
C ARG A 335 18.20 -8.37 12.78
N LEU A 336 18.18 -9.69 12.57
CA LEU A 336 19.37 -10.51 12.41
C LEU A 336 19.85 -10.49 10.95
N PRO A 337 21.07 -10.05 10.68
CA PRO A 337 21.57 -9.91 9.30
C PRO A 337 21.68 -11.24 8.54
N GLN A 338 21.83 -12.36 9.26
CA GLN A 338 21.90 -13.69 8.66
C GLN A 338 20.53 -14.26 8.24
N VAL A 339 19.41 -13.77 8.76
CA VAL A 339 18.08 -14.26 8.39
C VAL A 339 17.66 -13.68 7.04
N VAL A 340 17.49 -14.53 6.05
CA VAL A 340 17.06 -14.13 4.69
C VAL A 340 15.53 -13.98 4.62
N ASP A 341 14.84 -15.03 5.04
CA ASP A 341 13.37 -15.10 5.04
C ASP A 341 12.93 -16.19 6.03
N TYR A 342 11.65 -16.20 6.38
CA TYR A 342 11.10 -17.30 7.16
C TYR A 342 9.62 -17.52 6.80
N HIS A 343 9.15 -18.75 7.00
CA HIS A 343 7.75 -19.15 6.85
C HIS A 343 7.22 -19.68 8.17
N ALA A 344 6.07 -19.20 8.57
CA ALA A 344 5.40 -19.54 9.83
C ALA A 344 4.12 -20.33 9.56
N VAL A 345 3.99 -21.48 10.21
CA VAL A 345 2.83 -22.37 10.13
C VAL A 345 2.45 -22.78 11.53
N ARG A 346 1.14 -22.86 11.83
CA ARG A 346 0.66 -23.42 13.09
C ARG A 346 0.20 -24.86 12.88
N ARG A 347 0.78 -25.79 13.65
CA ARG A 347 0.44 -27.22 13.64
C ARG A 347 0.16 -27.68 15.05
N ASP A 348 -1.02 -28.23 15.30
CA ASP A 348 -1.43 -28.72 16.62
C ASP A 348 -1.15 -27.70 17.74
N ASP A 349 -1.58 -26.44 17.53
CA ASP A 349 -1.35 -25.27 18.37
C ASP A 349 0.10 -24.85 18.59
N ARG A 350 1.08 -25.54 17.95
CA ARG A 350 2.49 -25.17 18.00
C ARG A 350 2.89 -24.33 16.79
N LEU A 351 3.65 -23.30 17.03
CA LEU A 351 4.25 -22.50 15.98
C LEU A 351 5.46 -23.24 15.39
N CYS A 352 5.49 -23.43 14.08
CA CYS A 352 6.59 -24.05 13.34
C CYS A 352 7.16 -23.01 12.37
N LEU A 353 8.46 -22.74 12.49
CA LEU A 353 9.16 -21.76 11.65
C LEU A 353 10.19 -22.46 10.76
N THR A 354 10.10 -22.23 9.46
CA THR A 354 11.19 -22.55 8.53
C THR A 354 11.97 -21.28 8.24
N VAL A 355 13.21 -21.19 8.68
CA VAL A 355 14.06 -19.99 8.56
C VAL A 355 15.15 -20.23 7.52
N LEU A 356 15.23 -19.33 6.53
CA LEU A 356 16.33 -19.28 5.55
C LEU A 356 17.41 -18.34 6.06
N THR A 357 18.67 -18.80 6.06
CA THR A 357 19.80 -18.01 6.53
C THR A 357 20.88 -17.86 5.47
N ARG A 358 21.72 -16.84 5.61
CA ARG A 358 22.99 -16.68 4.91
C ARG A 358 24.10 -16.48 5.93
N GLY A 359 24.96 -17.48 6.02
CA GLY A 359 25.98 -17.56 7.06
C GLY A 359 25.44 -18.13 8.38
N ASP A 360 26.34 -18.27 9.33
CA ASP A 360 26.08 -18.83 10.66
C ASP A 360 25.87 -17.69 11.67
N GLY A 361 24.93 -17.88 12.55
CA GLY A 361 24.65 -16.95 13.64
C GLY A 361 23.52 -17.46 14.53
N PRO A 362 23.50 -17.10 15.82
CA PRO A 362 22.46 -17.54 16.73
C PRO A 362 21.11 -16.94 16.31
N LEU A 363 20.07 -17.74 16.44
CA LEU A 363 18.68 -17.26 16.39
C LEU A 363 18.19 -16.94 17.81
N PRO A 364 17.21 -16.04 17.99
CA PRO A 364 16.65 -15.76 19.29
C PRO A 364 15.90 -16.99 19.80
N GLU A 365 15.78 -17.08 21.10
CA GLU A 365 14.91 -18.06 21.73
C GLU A 365 13.45 -17.71 21.40
N LEU A 366 12.73 -18.62 20.75
CA LEU A 366 11.36 -18.49 20.33
C LEU A 366 10.56 -19.70 20.83
N ASP A 367 9.34 -19.46 21.28
CA ASP A 367 8.41 -20.55 21.60
C ASP A 367 7.85 -21.15 20.30
N ALA A 368 8.73 -21.83 19.56
CA ALA A 368 8.42 -22.37 18.23
C ALA A 368 9.35 -23.54 17.89
N GLU A 369 8.87 -24.49 17.11
CA GLU A 369 9.71 -25.48 16.46
C GLU A 369 10.47 -24.82 15.28
N LEU A 370 11.81 -24.85 15.33
CA LEU A 370 12.65 -24.19 14.35
C LEU A 370 13.28 -25.19 13.37
N ARG A 371 13.08 -24.96 12.08
CA ARG A 371 13.80 -25.58 10.99
C ARG A 371 14.65 -24.55 10.28
N VAL A 372 15.96 -24.61 10.48
CA VAL A 372 16.90 -23.64 9.91
C VAL A 372 17.67 -24.29 8.77
N ARG A 373 17.81 -23.59 7.66
CA ARG A 373 18.65 -24.01 6.55
C ARG A 373 19.22 -22.82 5.78
N PRO A 374 20.36 -22.97 5.11
CA PRO A 374 20.89 -21.91 4.25
C PRO A 374 19.94 -21.63 3.07
N ALA A 375 19.86 -20.36 2.69
CA ALA A 375 19.22 -19.94 1.46
C ALA A 375 20.08 -20.32 0.25
N ARG A 376 19.43 -20.75 -0.84
CA ARG A 376 20.07 -21.23 -2.07
C ARG A 376 19.58 -20.42 -3.27
N ALA A 377 20.31 -20.49 -4.39
CA ALA A 377 19.93 -19.78 -5.61
C ALA A 377 18.57 -20.24 -6.18
N GLU A 378 18.22 -21.52 -6.01
CA GLU A 378 16.93 -22.08 -6.43
C GLU A 378 15.77 -21.75 -5.50
N ASP A 379 16.02 -21.17 -4.33
CA ASP A 379 14.96 -20.73 -3.43
C ASP A 379 14.26 -19.48 -3.98
N ARG A 380 13.03 -19.30 -3.51
CA ARG A 380 12.18 -18.14 -3.80
C ARG A 380 11.80 -17.46 -2.50
N ALA A 381 11.31 -16.24 -2.57
CA ALA A 381 10.63 -15.63 -1.43
C ALA A 381 9.53 -16.57 -0.92
N LEU A 382 9.51 -16.84 0.38
CA LEU A 382 8.63 -17.84 0.99
C LEU A 382 7.17 -17.41 0.94
N TYR A 383 6.91 -16.10 0.99
CA TYR A 383 5.58 -15.53 0.77
C TYR A 383 5.51 -14.83 -0.59
N ARG A 384 4.48 -15.15 -1.38
CA ARG A 384 4.18 -14.47 -2.65
C ARG A 384 3.15 -13.37 -2.52
N GLY A 385 2.69 -13.10 -1.32
CA GLY A 385 1.67 -12.13 -0.96
C GLY A 385 1.88 -11.66 0.47
N LYS A 386 0.80 -11.20 1.10
CA LYS A 386 0.85 -10.73 2.50
C LYS A 386 1.28 -11.85 3.44
N ARG A 387 2.24 -11.54 4.30
CA ARG A 387 2.75 -12.47 5.32
C ARG A 387 1.69 -12.76 6.38
N ARG A 388 1.61 -14.02 6.80
CA ARG A 388 0.68 -14.51 7.83
C ARG A 388 1.21 -15.81 8.41
N ILE A 389 0.69 -16.24 9.55
CA ILE A 389 0.86 -17.61 10.06
C ILE A 389 -0.16 -18.48 9.33
N GLU A 390 0.31 -19.52 8.66
CA GLU A 390 -0.50 -20.48 7.89
C GLU A 390 -0.95 -21.68 8.75
#